data_e838b9c8dc923d01513d26345dd3a0ed
#
_entry.id   e838b9c8dc923d01513d26345dd3a0ed
#
_cell.length_a   1.000
_cell.length_b   1.000
_cell.length_c   1.000
_cell.angle_alpha   90.00
_cell.angle_beta   90.00
_cell.angle_gamma   90.00
#
_symmetry.space_group_name_H-M   'P 1'
#
loop_
_entity.id
_entity.type
_entity.pdbx_description
1 polymer ?
#
loop_
_entity_poly.entity_id
_entity_poly.type
_entity_poly.pdbx_seq_one_letter_code
_entity_poly.pdbx_strand_id
1 'polypeptide(L)'
;MAHARRKFFDSLPKDKARESDANSVARQGIHYCDQMFSLERSWKDLSAEERYKKRQSELKPLLKKFSDWCYKKSVSVLPSGKLGAAFQYCLNHMDKFMNILKDGRLELPNNRAALAPKPCPSLWAYSKLPSKMAWINSNISTIFWTSCPMSRPY
;
A
#
# COMPACT_ATOMS: atom_id res chain seq x y z
N MET A 1 -3.00 -1.39 3.38
CA MET A 1 -3.27 -2.76 3.88
C MET A 1 -2.13 -3.76 3.63
N ALA A 2 -1.49 -3.83 2.47
CA ALA A 2 -0.41 -4.80 2.20
C ALA A 2 0.75 -4.73 3.23
N HIS A 3 1.16 -3.54 3.63
CA HIS A 3 2.19 -3.36 4.68
C HIS A 3 1.74 -3.83 6.06
N ALA A 4 0.47 -3.62 6.43
CA ALA A 4 -0.08 -4.14 7.68
C ALA A 4 -0.01 -5.67 7.71
N ARG A 5 -0.48 -6.33 6.63
CA ARG A 5 -0.40 -7.78 6.47
C ARG A 5 1.04 -8.29 6.61
N ARG A 6 2.01 -7.63 5.95
CA ARG A 6 3.43 -8.00 6.04
C ARG A 6 3.95 -7.91 7.48
N LYS A 7 3.63 -6.84 8.21
CA LYS A 7 4.05 -6.69 9.61
C LYS A 7 3.51 -7.80 10.52
N PHE A 8 2.24 -8.19 10.35
CA PHE A 8 1.70 -9.36 11.06
C PHE A 8 2.40 -10.65 10.63
N PHE A 9 2.71 -10.83 9.37
CA PHE A 9 3.44 -11.98 8.87
C PHE A 9 4.87 -12.05 9.45
N ASP A 10 5.58 -10.93 9.51
CA ASP A 10 6.94 -10.82 10.06
C ASP A 10 6.98 -11.04 11.58
N SER A 11 5.84 -10.91 12.26
CA SER A 11 5.71 -11.20 13.70
C SER A 11 5.48 -12.67 14.02
N LEU A 12 5.22 -13.51 13.02
CA LEU A 12 5.11 -14.96 13.22
C LEU A 12 6.49 -15.59 13.50
N PRO A 13 6.57 -16.62 14.36
CA PRO A 13 7.81 -17.38 14.57
C PRO A 13 8.28 -17.99 13.23
N LYS A 14 9.61 -18.07 13.05
CA LYS A 14 10.21 -18.57 11.79
C LYS A 14 10.24 -20.11 11.70
N ASP A 15 10.02 -20.79 12.80
CA ASP A 15 10.14 -22.26 12.91
C ASP A 15 8.86 -23.00 12.45
N LYS A 16 8.97 -24.34 12.33
CA LYS A 16 7.86 -25.23 11.91
C LYS A 16 6.61 -25.15 12.79
N ALA A 17 6.70 -24.63 14.02
CA ALA A 17 5.57 -24.22 14.87
C ALA A 17 4.66 -23.16 14.23
N ARG A 18 5.07 -22.59 13.09
CA ARG A 18 4.30 -21.66 12.26
C ARG A 18 2.94 -22.20 11.80
N GLU A 19 2.84 -23.50 11.64
CA GLU A 19 1.62 -24.17 11.17
C GLU A 19 0.65 -24.52 12.31
N SER A 20 1.13 -24.74 13.51
CA SER A 20 0.32 -25.26 14.62
C SER A 20 -0.54 -24.23 15.34
N ASP A 21 -0.17 -22.94 15.33
CA ASP A 21 -0.92 -21.89 16.02
C ASP A 21 -1.92 -21.16 15.10
N ALA A 22 -2.93 -21.88 14.62
CA ALA A 22 -4.04 -21.28 13.87
C ALA A 22 -4.72 -20.14 14.64
N ASN A 23 -4.60 -20.13 15.96
CA ASN A 23 -5.25 -19.16 16.86
C ASN A 23 -4.31 -18.03 17.32
N SER A 24 -3.10 -17.91 16.75
CA SER A 24 -2.19 -16.84 17.14
C SER A 24 -2.77 -15.46 16.73
N VAL A 25 -2.55 -14.45 17.58
CA VAL A 25 -3.02 -13.08 17.34
C VAL A 25 -2.51 -12.54 16.01
N ALA A 26 -1.27 -12.87 15.64
CA ALA A 26 -0.70 -12.49 14.35
C ALA A 26 -1.47 -13.09 13.15
N ARG A 27 -1.87 -14.36 13.24
CA ARG A 27 -2.69 -15.02 12.19
C ARG A 27 -4.07 -14.41 12.07
N GLN A 28 -4.71 -14.05 13.20
CA GLN A 28 -5.97 -13.33 13.18
C GLN A 28 -5.85 -11.99 12.43
N GLY A 29 -4.76 -11.25 12.64
CA GLY A 29 -4.46 -10.01 11.90
C GLY A 29 -4.28 -10.24 10.39
N ILE A 30 -3.57 -11.29 10.01
CA ILE A 30 -3.41 -11.69 8.61
C ILE A 30 -4.77 -12.07 8.02
N HIS A 31 -5.58 -12.84 8.72
CA HIS A 31 -6.91 -13.26 8.26
C HIS A 31 -7.83 -12.08 7.98
N TYR A 32 -7.86 -11.06 8.85
CA TYR A 32 -8.60 -9.82 8.58
C TYR A 32 -8.13 -9.15 7.28
N CYS A 33 -6.83 -9.04 7.08
CA CYS A 33 -6.28 -8.46 5.85
C CYS A 33 -6.65 -9.29 4.62
N ASP A 34 -6.58 -10.62 4.70
CA ASP A 34 -6.89 -11.52 3.60
C ASP A 34 -8.38 -11.50 3.24
N GLN A 35 -9.28 -11.38 4.23
CA GLN A 35 -10.71 -11.17 4.00
C GLN A 35 -10.97 -9.87 3.22
N MET A 36 -10.34 -8.75 3.61
CA MET A 36 -10.48 -7.48 2.90
C MET A 36 -9.97 -7.57 1.46
N PHE A 37 -8.82 -8.22 1.23
CA PHE A 37 -8.30 -8.43 -0.11
C PHE A 37 -9.18 -9.37 -0.95
N SER A 38 -9.79 -10.37 -0.35
CA SER A 38 -10.72 -11.28 -1.03
C SER A 38 -11.96 -10.54 -1.50
N LEU A 39 -12.57 -9.72 -0.66
CA LEU A 39 -13.70 -8.88 -1.03
C LEU A 39 -13.35 -7.93 -2.19
N GLU A 40 -12.25 -7.19 -2.08
CA GLU A 40 -11.81 -6.28 -3.15
C GLU A 40 -11.52 -7.00 -4.47
N ARG A 41 -11.01 -8.22 -4.41
CA ARG A 41 -10.76 -9.04 -5.59
C ARG A 41 -12.04 -9.49 -6.27
N SER A 42 -13.08 -9.83 -5.50
CA SER A 42 -14.39 -10.22 -6.04
C SER A 42 -15.11 -9.06 -6.71
N TRP A 43 -14.75 -7.82 -6.41
CA TRP A 43 -15.35 -6.61 -6.99
C TRP A 43 -14.50 -5.96 -8.08
N LYS A 44 -13.45 -6.63 -8.54
CA LYS A 44 -12.50 -6.06 -9.50
C LYS A 44 -13.17 -5.61 -10.79
N ASP A 45 -14.16 -6.38 -11.27
CA ASP A 45 -14.83 -6.17 -12.55
C ASP A 45 -16.09 -5.28 -12.43
N LEU A 46 -16.43 -4.84 -11.20
CA LEU A 46 -17.57 -3.96 -10.96
C LEU A 46 -17.24 -2.51 -11.31
N SER A 47 -18.26 -1.73 -11.65
CA SER A 47 -18.14 -0.28 -11.83
C SER A 47 -17.71 0.41 -10.53
N ALA A 48 -17.17 1.63 -10.64
CA ALA A 48 -16.74 2.40 -9.47
C ALA A 48 -17.89 2.67 -8.48
N GLU A 49 -19.11 2.89 -9.01
CA GLU A 49 -20.29 3.16 -8.18
C GLU A 49 -20.77 1.90 -7.45
N GLU A 50 -20.81 0.77 -8.13
CA GLU A 50 -21.19 -0.52 -7.53
C GLU A 50 -20.17 -0.94 -6.48
N ARG A 51 -18.87 -0.76 -6.78
CA ARG A 51 -17.78 -1.02 -5.83
C ARG A 51 -17.89 -0.13 -4.59
N TYR A 52 -18.23 1.15 -4.77
CA TYR A 52 -18.51 2.05 -3.64
C TYR A 52 -19.64 1.53 -2.76
N LYS A 53 -20.79 1.14 -3.35
CA LYS A 53 -21.93 0.58 -2.60
C LYS A 53 -21.53 -0.69 -1.83
N LYS A 54 -20.82 -1.61 -2.50
CA LYS A 54 -20.31 -2.85 -1.87
C LYS A 54 -19.34 -2.57 -0.72
N ARG A 55 -18.47 -1.59 -0.86
CA ARG A 55 -17.57 -1.17 0.21
C ARG A 55 -18.32 -0.64 1.43
N GLN A 56 -19.37 0.15 1.22
CA GLN A 56 -20.19 0.65 2.35
C GLN A 56 -20.94 -0.48 3.07
N SER A 57 -21.43 -1.48 2.33
CA SER A 57 -22.21 -2.58 2.92
C SER A 57 -21.34 -3.68 3.54
N GLU A 58 -20.22 -4.05 2.92
CA GLU A 58 -19.44 -5.24 3.29
C GLU A 58 -18.06 -4.89 3.87
N LEU A 59 -17.29 -3.98 3.23
CA LEU A 59 -15.94 -3.65 3.67
C LEU A 59 -15.93 -2.76 4.92
N LYS A 60 -16.83 -1.80 5.02
CA LYS A 60 -16.91 -0.87 6.15
C LYS A 60 -17.11 -1.58 7.49
N PRO A 61 -18.07 -2.52 7.66
CA PRO A 61 -18.22 -3.25 8.91
C PRO A 61 -16.99 -4.13 9.22
N LEU A 62 -16.34 -4.69 8.21
CA LEU A 62 -15.13 -5.47 8.38
C LEU A 62 -13.96 -4.61 8.87
N LEU A 63 -13.75 -3.42 8.27
CA LEU A 63 -12.75 -2.45 8.70
C LEU A 63 -12.99 -1.98 10.14
N LYS A 64 -14.25 -1.75 10.51
CA LYS A 64 -14.61 -1.39 11.88
C LYS A 64 -14.28 -2.51 12.86
N LYS A 65 -14.66 -3.74 12.56
CA LYS A 65 -14.31 -4.93 13.38
C LYS A 65 -12.79 -5.08 13.52
N PHE A 66 -12.04 -4.86 12.44
CA PHE A 66 -10.58 -4.89 12.46
C PHE A 66 -10.00 -3.78 13.35
N SER A 67 -10.53 -2.56 13.26
CA SER A 67 -10.12 -1.44 14.12
C SER A 67 -10.35 -1.76 15.60
N ASP A 68 -11.56 -2.18 15.97
CA ASP A 68 -11.92 -2.52 17.35
C ASP A 68 -11.06 -3.69 17.88
N TRP A 69 -10.79 -4.67 17.04
CA TRP A 69 -9.90 -5.78 17.36
C TRP A 69 -8.45 -5.30 17.59
N CYS A 70 -7.93 -4.42 16.74
CA CYS A 70 -6.60 -3.83 16.92
C CYS A 70 -6.50 -3.08 18.25
N TYR A 71 -7.48 -2.26 18.61
CA TYR A 71 -7.51 -1.55 19.89
C TYR A 71 -7.50 -2.52 21.08
N LYS A 72 -8.40 -3.51 21.07
CA LYS A 72 -8.50 -4.49 22.16
C LYS A 72 -7.23 -5.31 22.34
N LYS A 73 -6.61 -5.75 21.25
CA LYS A 73 -5.42 -6.61 21.31
C LYS A 73 -4.12 -5.84 21.54
N SER A 74 -4.03 -4.58 21.14
CA SER A 74 -2.84 -3.75 21.38
C SER A 74 -2.52 -3.57 22.86
N VAL A 75 -3.54 -3.56 23.74
CA VAL A 75 -3.38 -3.44 25.18
C VAL A 75 -2.70 -4.67 25.80
N SER A 76 -2.95 -5.85 25.23
CA SER A 76 -2.44 -7.13 25.74
C SER A 76 -1.11 -7.57 25.12
N VAL A 77 -0.54 -6.78 24.20
CA VAL A 77 0.69 -7.12 23.47
C VAL A 77 1.82 -6.19 23.86
N LEU A 78 3.03 -6.74 24.05
CA LEU A 78 4.22 -5.97 24.39
C LEU A 78 4.56 -4.96 23.27
N PRO A 79 4.59 -3.64 23.54
CA PRO A 79 4.78 -2.61 22.50
C PRO A 79 6.12 -2.74 21.74
N SER A 80 7.18 -3.17 22.43
CA SER A 80 8.53 -3.32 21.86
C SER A 80 8.69 -4.54 20.94
N GLY A 81 7.72 -5.45 20.92
CA GLY A 81 7.75 -6.65 20.07
C GLY A 81 7.35 -6.38 18.62
N LYS A 82 7.72 -7.30 17.72
CA LYS A 82 7.31 -7.24 16.29
C LYS A 82 5.78 -7.17 16.11
N LEU A 83 5.04 -7.88 16.96
CA LEU A 83 3.58 -7.85 16.97
C LEU A 83 3.06 -6.51 17.47
N GLY A 84 3.65 -5.94 18.51
CA GLY A 84 3.33 -4.59 19.00
C GLY A 84 3.55 -3.53 17.93
N ALA A 85 4.68 -3.60 17.21
CA ALA A 85 4.97 -2.71 16.09
C ALA A 85 3.97 -2.87 14.92
N ALA A 86 3.39 -4.08 14.71
CA ALA A 86 2.35 -4.30 13.72
C ALA A 86 1.04 -3.60 14.14
N PHE A 87 0.63 -3.72 15.40
CA PHE A 87 -0.55 -3.03 15.93
C PHE A 87 -0.38 -1.51 15.90
N GLN A 88 0.76 -1.00 16.35
CA GLN A 88 1.05 0.44 16.31
C GLN A 88 0.96 0.99 14.89
N TYR A 89 1.50 0.25 13.91
CA TYR A 89 1.38 0.62 12.51
C TYR A 89 -0.08 0.68 12.05
N CYS A 90 -0.89 -0.32 12.40
CA CYS A 90 -2.31 -0.36 12.01
C CYS A 90 -3.09 0.79 12.63
N LEU A 91 -2.91 1.07 13.93
CA LEU A 91 -3.58 2.16 14.63
C LEU A 91 -3.20 3.52 14.05
N ASN A 92 -1.91 3.77 13.81
CA ASN A 92 -1.42 5.03 13.23
C ASN A 92 -1.89 5.26 11.78
N HIS A 93 -2.33 4.22 11.08
CA HIS A 93 -2.73 4.32 9.68
C HIS A 93 -4.21 3.97 9.46
N MET A 94 -5.00 3.86 10.53
CA MET A 94 -6.40 3.46 10.43
C MET A 94 -7.21 4.44 9.57
N ASP A 95 -6.99 5.74 9.72
CA ASP A 95 -7.64 6.78 8.89
C ASP A 95 -7.34 6.60 7.40
N LYS A 96 -6.09 6.23 7.08
CA LYS A 96 -5.68 5.95 5.70
C LYS A 96 -6.36 4.70 5.15
N PHE A 97 -6.60 3.69 5.98
CA PHE A 97 -7.36 2.50 5.57
C PHE A 97 -8.82 2.84 5.33
N MET A 98 -9.41 3.70 6.13
CA MET A 98 -10.79 4.16 5.95
C MET A 98 -10.98 5.01 4.68
N ASN A 99 -9.94 5.63 4.15
CA ASN A 99 -10.04 6.45 2.94
C ASN A 99 -10.54 5.67 1.71
N ILE A 100 -10.32 4.36 1.66
CA ILE A 100 -10.83 3.51 0.56
C ILE A 100 -12.36 3.52 0.45
N LEU A 101 -13.04 3.81 1.55
CA LEU A 101 -14.49 3.91 1.60
C LEU A 101 -15.03 5.19 0.96
N LYS A 102 -14.18 6.16 0.64
CA LYS A 102 -14.60 7.47 0.11
C LYS A 102 -14.84 7.44 -1.40
N ASP A 103 -14.13 6.57 -2.14
CA ASP A 103 -14.23 6.52 -3.60
C ASP A 103 -14.04 5.07 -4.10
N GLY A 104 -14.95 4.62 -4.95
CA GLY A 104 -14.89 3.28 -5.57
C GLY A 104 -13.70 3.07 -6.52
N ARG A 105 -13.05 4.14 -6.99
CA ARG A 105 -11.87 4.08 -7.87
C ARG A 105 -10.58 3.77 -7.14
N LEU A 106 -10.52 4.02 -5.83
CA LEU A 106 -9.34 3.71 -5.01
C LEU A 106 -9.10 2.19 -4.97
N GLU A 107 -7.84 1.77 -4.86
CA GLU A 107 -7.45 0.36 -4.75
C GLU A 107 -6.85 0.06 -3.37
N LEU A 108 -7.26 -1.05 -2.76
CA LEU A 108 -6.76 -1.47 -1.45
C LEU A 108 -5.28 -1.89 -1.48
N PRO A 109 -4.79 -2.68 -2.47
CA PRO A 109 -3.37 -2.90 -2.66
C PRO A 109 -2.78 -1.71 -3.43
N ASN A 110 -2.10 -0.82 -2.72
CA ASN A 110 -1.44 0.34 -3.32
C ASN A 110 -0.13 -0.04 -4.06
N ASN A 111 -0.15 -1.19 -4.77
CA ASN A 111 1.01 -1.69 -5.51
C ASN A 111 1.25 -0.94 -6.83
N ARG A 112 0.27 -0.18 -7.33
CA ARG A 112 0.42 0.65 -8.53
C ARG A 112 1.43 1.79 -8.37
N ALA A 113 1.58 2.31 -7.15
CA ALA A 113 2.63 3.31 -6.88
C ALA A 113 4.06 2.76 -7.09
N ALA A 114 4.24 1.44 -7.01
CA ALA A 114 5.52 0.79 -7.29
C ALA A 114 5.78 0.60 -8.80
N LEU A 115 4.75 0.74 -9.64
CA LEU A 115 4.84 0.65 -11.11
C LEU A 115 4.89 2.04 -11.77
N ALA A 116 4.88 3.13 -11.00
CA ALA A 116 5.18 4.44 -11.55
C ALA A 116 6.58 4.39 -12.17
N PRO A 117 6.75 4.81 -13.43
CA PRO A 117 8.07 4.83 -14.06
C PRO A 117 8.98 5.67 -13.18
N LYS A 118 10.10 5.09 -12.77
CA LYS A 118 11.12 5.83 -12.01
C LYS A 118 11.50 7.03 -12.87
N PRO A 119 11.51 8.26 -12.32
CA PRO A 119 11.97 9.41 -13.07
C PRO A 119 13.36 9.10 -13.64
N CYS A 120 13.54 9.33 -14.94
CA CYS A 120 14.81 9.07 -15.61
C CYS A 120 15.95 9.72 -14.81
N PRO A 121 17.01 8.96 -14.46
CA PRO A 121 18.13 9.50 -13.68
C PRO A 121 18.81 10.68 -14.36
N SER A 122 18.64 10.85 -15.68
CA SER A 122 19.20 11.93 -16.49
C SER A 122 18.76 13.34 -16.10
N LEU A 123 17.53 13.49 -15.55
CA LEU A 123 17.03 14.82 -15.10
C LEU A 123 17.57 15.23 -13.73
N TRP A 124 17.95 14.27 -12.90
CA TRP A 124 18.48 14.56 -11.55
C TRP A 124 19.99 14.84 -11.55
N ALA A 125 20.71 14.31 -12.54
CA ALA A 125 22.15 14.57 -12.71
C ALA A 125 22.43 16.01 -13.17
N TYR A 126 21.45 16.64 -13.84
CA TYR A 126 21.62 17.98 -14.39
C TYR A 126 21.55 19.09 -13.35
N SER A 127 20.89 18.85 -12.21
CA SER A 127 20.76 19.86 -11.15
C SER A 127 22.00 20.01 -10.26
N LYS A 128 23.04 19.16 -10.46
CA LYS A 128 24.29 19.18 -9.68
C LYS A 128 25.52 19.61 -10.46
N LEU A 129 25.38 20.14 -11.68
CA LEU A 129 26.53 20.68 -12.43
C LEU A 129 26.94 22.04 -11.84
N PRO A 130 28.22 22.23 -11.56
CA PRO A 130 28.72 23.52 -11.06
C PRO A 130 28.51 24.63 -12.09
N SER A 131 28.15 25.81 -11.61
CA SER A 131 27.72 26.99 -12.35
C SER A 131 28.67 27.50 -13.46
N LYS A 132 29.81 26.89 -13.65
CA LYS A 132 30.78 27.25 -14.72
C LYS A 132 30.49 26.64 -16.09
N MET A 133 29.48 25.73 -16.22
CA MET A 133 29.07 25.14 -17.50
C MET A 133 27.70 25.65 -18.02
N ALA A 134 27.15 26.72 -17.43
CA ALA A 134 25.87 27.28 -17.84
C ALA A 134 25.85 27.91 -19.23
N TRP A 135 27.02 28.08 -19.85
CA TRP A 135 27.16 28.78 -21.13
C TRP A 135 26.87 27.93 -22.38
N ILE A 136 26.76 26.60 -22.21
CA ILE A 136 26.51 25.70 -23.35
C ILE A 136 25.01 25.40 -23.54
N ASN A 137 24.17 25.88 -22.64
CA ASN A 137 22.78 25.44 -22.54
C ASN A 137 21.76 26.21 -23.41
N SER A 138 22.16 27.27 -24.09
CA SER A 138 21.23 28.03 -24.95
C SER A 138 21.04 27.46 -26.36
N ASN A 139 21.88 26.52 -26.80
CA ASN A 139 21.84 25.97 -28.17
C ASN A 139 21.41 24.48 -28.26
N ILE A 140 21.12 23.81 -27.13
CA ILE A 140 20.76 22.37 -27.15
C ILE A 140 19.27 22.12 -27.02
N SER A 141 18.48 23.14 -26.64
CA SER A 141 17.04 22.98 -26.41
C SER A 141 16.23 22.67 -27.69
N THR A 142 16.79 22.86 -28.88
CA THR A 142 16.08 22.66 -30.15
C THR A 142 16.27 21.27 -30.76
N ILE A 143 17.26 20.51 -30.31
CA ILE A 143 17.63 19.23 -30.97
C ILE A 143 17.09 18.00 -30.21
N PHE A 144 16.73 18.12 -28.92
CA PHE A 144 16.37 16.96 -28.11
C PHE A 144 14.86 16.60 -28.10
N TRP A 145 14.00 17.38 -28.75
CA TRP A 145 12.55 17.12 -28.79
C TRP A 145 12.09 16.19 -29.92
N THR A 146 12.95 15.84 -30.87
CA THR A 146 12.56 15.04 -32.05
C THR A 146 12.91 13.55 -31.97
N SER A 147 13.56 13.09 -30.91
CA SER A 147 14.05 11.68 -30.85
C SER A 147 13.57 10.86 -29.66
N CYS A 148 12.43 11.20 -29.05
CA CYS A 148 11.81 10.31 -28.09
C CYS A 148 10.73 9.49 -28.83
N PRO A 149 10.91 8.18 -29.09
CA PRO A 149 9.86 7.38 -29.72
C PRO A 149 8.73 7.20 -28.72
N MET A 150 7.58 7.84 -29.02
CA MET A 150 6.32 7.47 -28.38
C MET A 150 6.00 6.03 -28.73
N SER A 151 6.18 5.10 -27.80
CA SER A 151 5.57 3.79 -27.88
C SER A 151 4.05 3.93 -27.78
N ARG A 152 3.37 3.62 -28.87
CA ARG A 152 1.90 3.60 -28.96
C ARG A 152 1.34 2.56 -28.00
N PRO A 153 0.19 2.82 -27.35
CA PRO A 153 -0.52 1.81 -26.60
C PRO A 153 -1.23 0.85 -27.55
N TYR A 154 -1.08 -0.42 -27.30
CA TYR A 154 -2.03 -1.47 -27.70
C TYR A 154 -2.99 -1.73 -26.55
#